data_46186d0c7ff07acb74dcaa0a3b834d85
#
_entry.id   46186d0c7ff07acb74dcaa0a3b834d85
#
_cell.length_a   1.000
_cell.length_b   1.000
_cell.length_c   1.000
_cell.angle_alpha   90.00
_cell.angle_beta   90.00
_cell.angle_gamma   90.00
#
_symmetry.space_group_name_H-M   'P 1'
#
loop_
_entity.id
_entity.type
_entity.pdbx_description
1 polymer ?
#
loop_
_entity_poly.entity_id
_entity_poly.type
_entity_poly.pdbx_seq_one_letter_code
_entity_poly.pdbx_strand_id
1 'polypeptide(L)'
;KTAQKKIARKAPPLADRNSLALKGRSCLLPVRDPRLAELYDEALRIDPARLPNCASILTRVFLEQATDHLLIELKVPLPAIHTSKQRKHWSDKGISLEEKIKHVLAKSDPAGNDRDLRQVRQYKDAGAIHAVNALHDFIHSLKAKPNPKEVKEVWARWHPYFEHLFAAL
;
A
#
# COMPACT_ATOMS: atom_id res chain seq x y z
N LYS A 1 31.76 -3.01 16.38
CA LYS A 1 30.55 -2.75 15.54
C LYS A 1 29.34 -2.85 16.44
N THR A 2 28.82 -1.71 16.91
CA THR A 2 27.68 -1.62 17.83
C THR A 2 26.40 -1.73 17.00
N ALA A 3 25.67 -2.82 17.18
CA ALA A 3 24.36 -3.01 16.54
C ALA A 3 23.38 -1.96 17.12
N GLN A 4 22.94 -1.02 16.29
CA GLN A 4 21.88 -0.10 16.68
C GLN A 4 20.58 -0.88 16.91
N LYS A 5 20.16 -0.89 18.17
CA LYS A 5 18.87 -1.47 18.60
C LYS A 5 17.74 -0.69 17.93
N LYS A 6 17.08 -1.27 16.91
CA LYS A 6 15.86 -0.71 16.32
C LYS A 6 14.82 -0.57 17.42
N ILE A 7 14.53 0.67 17.81
CA ILE A 7 13.45 0.98 18.76
C ILE A 7 12.15 0.64 18.04
N ALA A 8 11.40 -0.33 18.58
CA ALA A 8 10.08 -0.68 18.07
C ALA A 8 9.17 0.55 18.17
N ARG A 9 8.80 1.12 17.04
CA ARG A 9 7.92 2.29 16.95
C ARG A 9 6.50 1.84 17.29
N LYS A 10 5.92 2.34 18.38
CA LYS A 10 4.48 2.22 18.62
C LYS A 10 3.74 2.99 17.54
N ALA A 11 2.90 2.30 16.76
CA ALA A 11 1.96 2.98 15.87
C ALA A 11 1.09 3.94 16.71
N PRO A 12 0.87 5.19 16.25
CA PRO A 12 -0.04 6.10 16.94
C PRO A 12 -1.45 5.49 17.03
N PRO A 13 -2.21 5.79 18.10
CA PRO A 13 -3.57 5.29 18.25
C PRO A 13 -4.40 5.61 17.01
N LEU A 14 -5.04 4.61 16.43
CA LEU A 14 -5.84 4.71 15.20
C LEU A 14 -7.05 5.66 15.34
N ALA A 15 -7.49 5.91 16.58
CA ALA A 15 -8.76 6.58 16.87
C ALA A 15 -8.77 8.10 16.61
N ASP A 16 -7.65 8.79 16.80
CA ASP A 16 -7.66 10.26 16.95
C ASP A 16 -7.13 11.05 15.74
N ARG A 17 -6.88 10.41 14.60
CA ARG A 17 -6.36 11.14 13.44
C ARG A 17 -7.47 11.60 12.50
N ASN A 18 -7.37 12.86 12.06
CA ASN A 18 -8.25 13.47 11.05
C ASN A 18 -7.74 13.30 9.62
N SER A 19 -6.79 12.39 9.39
CA SER A 19 -6.21 12.15 8.08
C SER A 19 -6.15 10.66 7.76
N LEU A 20 -6.14 10.33 6.49
CA LEU A 20 -5.96 8.97 6.01
C LEU A 20 -4.54 8.48 6.32
N ALA A 21 -3.53 9.21 5.89
CA ALA A 21 -2.14 8.88 6.17
C ALA A 21 -1.69 9.32 7.58
N LEU A 22 -0.64 8.68 8.08
CA LEU A 22 -0.05 8.97 9.39
C LEU A 22 0.82 10.24 9.32
N LYS A 23 0.62 11.19 10.24
CA LYS A 23 1.30 12.50 10.25
C LYS A 23 2.53 12.61 11.16
N GLY A 24 2.82 11.60 11.97
CA GLY A 24 3.99 11.65 12.86
C GLY A 24 5.31 11.67 12.08
N ARG A 25 6.31 12.46 12.48
CA ARG A 25 7.63 12.53 11.81
C ARG A 25 8.24 11.15 11.54
N SER A 26 8.01 10.20 12.46
CA SER A 26 8.50 8.82 12.33
C SER A 26 7.68 7.96 11.38
N CYS A 27 6.55 8.46 10.87
CA CYS A 27 5.62 7.74 10.00
C CYS A 27 5.51 8.39 8.61
N LEU A 28 6.26 9.47 8.35
CA LEU A 28 6.25 10.09 7.03
C LEU A 28 7.03 9.22 6.05
N LEU A 29 6.42 8.98 4.89
CA LEU A 29 7.03 8.23 3.80
C LEU A 29 7.98 9.14 3.01
N PRO A 30 9.19 8.70 2.68
CA PRO A 30 10.15 9.49 1.90
C PRO A 30 9.84 9.39 0.39
N VAL A 31 8.63 9.81 0.00
CA VAL A 31 8.16 9.76 -1.39
C VAL A 31 8.87 10.81 -2.23
N ARG A 32 9.57 10.38 -3.29
CA ARG A 32 10.35 11.27 -4.19
C ARG A 32 9.70 11.45 -5.55
N ASP A 33 8.96 10.46 -6.05
CA ASP A 33 8.23 10.59 -7.30
C ASP A 33 7.18 11.69 -7.19
N PRO A 34 7.12 12.67 -8.11
CA PRO A 34 6.21 13.81 -8.01
C PRO A 34 4.73 13.40 -7.96
N ARG A 35 4.33 12.41 -8.77
CA ARG A 35 2.93 11.98 -8.81
C ARG A 35 2.52 11.25 -7.52
N LEU A 36 3.38 10.39 -7.01
CA LEU A 36 3.15 9.72 -5.74
C LEU A 36 3.18 10.69 -4.56
N ALA A 37 4.03 11.73 -4.62
CA ALA A 37 4.08 12.77 -3.61
C ALA A 37 2.76 13.57 -3.54
N GLU A 38 2.15 13.91 -4.70
CA GLU A 38 0.83 14.53 -4.77
C GLU A 38 -0.24 13.66 -4.09
N LEU A 39 -0.33 12.38 -4.45
CA LEU A 39 -1.29 11.44 -3.87
C LEU A 39 -1.06 11.25 -2.36
N TYR A 40 0.19 11.22 -1.94
CA TYR A 40 0.52 11.10 -0.51
C TYR A 40 0.14 12.36 0.27
N ASP A 41 0.37 13.52 -0.31
CA ASP A 41 -0.03 14.80 0.28
C ASP A 41 -1.56 14.91 0.40
N GLU A 42 -2.31 14.44 -0.60
CA GLU A 42 -3.77 14.29 -0.50
C GLU A 42 -4.15 13.34 0.64
N ALA A 43 -3.46 12.20 0.80
CA ALA A 43 -3.72 11.26 1.89
C ALA A 43 -3.42 11.83 3.27
N LEU A 44 -2.47 12.75 3.37
CA LEU A 44 -2.18 13.50 4.60
C LEU A 44 -3.26 14.54 4.94
N ARG A 45 -4.03 15.01 3.95
CA ARG A 45 -5.03 16.07 4.13
C ARG A 45 -6.46 15.58 4.18
N ILE A 46 -6.79 14.52 3.45
CA ILE A 46 -8.17 14.00 3.39
C ILE A 46 -8.63 13.50 4.77
N ASP A 47 -9.83 13.91 5.16
CA ASP A 47 -10.50 13.42 6.37
C ASP A 47 -11.44 12.27 6.01
N PRO A 48 -11.12 11.01 6.40
CA PRO A 48 -11.98 9.87 6.12
C PRO A 48 -13.35 9.93 6.80
N ALA A 49 -13.51 10.72 7.87
CA ALA A 49 -14.81 10.90 8.50
C ALA A 49 -15.77 11.69 7.62
N ARG A 50 -15.24 12.62 6.83
CA ARG A 50 -16.02 13.44 5.90
C ARG A 50 -16.14 12.84 4.51
N LEU A 51 -15.09 12.17 4.04
CA LEU A 51 -14.94 11.68 2.66
C LEU A 51 -14.46 10.20 2.63
N PRO A 52 -15.24 9.25 3.22
CA PRO A 52 -14.78 7.86 3.33
C PRO A 52 -14.58 7.18 1.97
N ASN A 53 -15.45 7.44 0.99
CA ASN A 53 -15.31 6.87 -0.35
C ASN A 53 -14.05 7.39 -1.07
N CYS A 54 -13.81 8.70 -1.03
CA CYS A 54 -12.60 9.28 -1.63
C CYS A 54 -11.33 8.75 -0.96
N ALA A 55 -11.34 8.60 0.36
CA ALA A 55 -10.22 8.06 1.10
C ALA A 55 -9.94 6.57 0.74
N SER A 56 -10.99 5.77 0.53
CA SER A 56 -10.85 4.38 0.09
C SER A 56 -10.27 4.28 -1.32
N ILE A 57 -10.77 5.10 -2.24
CA ILE A 57 -10.27 5.18 -3.62
C ILE A 57 -8.79 5.61 -3.62
N LEU A 58 -8.46 6.65 -2.85
CA LEU A 58 -7.10 7.15 -2.74
C LEU A 58 -6.14 6.09 -2.18
N THR A 59 -6.58 5.32 -1.16
CA THR A 59 -5.78 4.20 -0.63
C THR A 59 -5.46 3.18 -1.72
N ARG A 60 -6.47 2.81 -2.50
CA ARG A 60 -6.30 1.82 -3.59
C ARG A 60 -5.39 2.32 -4.69
N VAL A 61 -5.58 3.57 -5.12
CA VAL A 61 -4.78 4.20 -6.18
C VAL A 61 -3.34 4.36 -5.72
N PHE A 62 -3.12 4.84 -4.50
CA PHE A 62 -1.77 5.00 -3.95
C PHE A 62 -1.04 3.66 -3.82
N LEU A 63 -1.72 2.62 -3.32
CA LEU A 63 -1.16 1.28 -3.20
C LEU A 63 -0.73 0.73 -4.56
N GLU A 64 -1.57 0.85 -5.59
CA GLU A 64 -1.27 0.36 -6.93
C GLU A 64 -0.11 1.12 -7.57
N GLN A 65 -0.16 2.44 -7.59
CA GLN A 65 0.87 3.26 -8.22
C GLN A 65 2.22 3.16 -7.49
N ALA A 66 2.24 3.11 -6.16
CA ALA A 66 3.47 2.91 -5.40
C ALA A 66 4.10 1.53 -5.69
N THR A 67 3.26 0.49 -5.82
CA THR A 67 3.72 -0.85 -6.18
C THR A 67 4.30 -0.89 -7.60
N ASP A 68 3.61 -0.27 -8.57
CA ASP A 68 4.08 -0.16 -9.95
C ASP A 68 5.41 0.59 -10.04
N HIS A 69 5.51 1.72 -9.35
CA HIS A 69 6.71 2.53 -9.32
C HIS A 69 7.94 1.72 -8.83
N LEU A 70 7.81 0.99 -7.71
CA LEU A 70 8.88 0.15 -7.22
C LEU A 70 9.29 -0.93 -8.22
N LEU A 71 8.34 -1.64 -8.81
CA LEU A 71 8.62 -2.71 -9.77
C LEU A 71 9.35 -2.18 -11.01
N ILE A 72 9.01 -0.97 -11.46
CA ILE A 72 9.65 -0.28 -12.57
C ILE A 72 11.07 0.16 -12.20
N GLU A 73 11.24 0.85 -11.09
CA GLU A 73 12.56 1.38 -10.64
C GLU A 73 13.56 0.26 -10.36
N LEU A 74 13.12 -0.83 -9.74
CA LEU A 74 13.94 -2.02 -9.52
C LEU A 74 14.12 -2.88 -10.77
N LYS A 75 13.56 -2.48 -11.91
CA LYS A 75 13.64 -3.20 -13.19
C LYS A 75 13.23 -4.67 -13.04
N VAL A 76 12.19 -4.93 -12.25
CA VAL A 76 11.68 -6.28 -12.07
C VAL A 76 11.10 -6.78 -13.40
N PRO A 77 11.58 -7.90 -13.95
CA PRO A 77 11.11 -8.37 -15.25
C PRO A 77 9.65 -8.82 -15.17
N LEU A 78 8.89 -8.54 -16.24
CA LEU A 78 7.54 -9.06 -16.37
C LEU A 78 7.56 -10.59 -16.54
N PRO A 79 6.63 -11.30 -15.90
CA PRO A 79 6.43 -12.73 -16.16
C PRO A 79 6.14 -13.03 -17.63
N ALA A 80 6.61 -14.18 -18.11
CA ALA A 80 6.44 -14.59 -19.52
C ALA A 80 4.98 -14.57 -20.00
N ILE A 81 4.02 -14.85 -19.12
CA ILE A 81 2.59 -14.80 -19.44
C ILE A 81 2.12 -13.38 -19.82
N HIS A 82 2.77 -12.35 -19.33
CA HIS A 82 2.43 -10.95 -19.68
C HIS A 82 3.14 -10.52 -20.94
N THR A 83 4.41 -10.89 -21.12
CA THR A 83 5.14 -10.58 -22.34
C THR A 83 4.55 -11.27 -23.55
N SER A 84 4.06 -12.51 -23.40
CA SER A 84 3.34 -13.22 -24.47
C SER A 84 2.01 -12.53 -24.88
N LYS A 85 1.41 -11.74 -23.98
CA LYS A 85 0.24 -10.90 -24.23
C LYS A 85 0.61 -9.47 -24.65
N GLN A 86 1.84 -9.26 -25.11
CA GLN A 86 2.37 -7.96 -25.58
C GLN A 86 2.38 -6.84 -24.51
N ARG A 87 2.32 -7.18 -23.22
CA ARG A 87 2.48 -6.21 -22.15
C ARG A 87 3.96 -5.87 -21.99
N LYS A 88 4.23 -4.59 -21.78
CA LYS A 88 5.60 -4.05 -21.71
C LYS A 88 5.95 -3.50 -20.31
N HIS A 89 4.93 -3.10 -19.55
CA HIS A 89 5.11 -2.44 -18.27
C HIS A 89 4.23 -3.06 -17.19
N TRP A 90 4.67 -2.97 -15.94
CA TRP A 90 3.88 -3.41 -14.79
C TRP A 90 2.55 -2.64 -14.64
N SER A 91 2.49 -1.40 -15.12
CA SER A 91 1.29 -0.57 -15.14
C SER A 91 0.29 -0.93 -16.25
N ASP A 92 0.59 -1.90 -17.11
CA ASP A 92 -0.29 -2.27 -18.23
C ASP A 92 -1.57 -2.95 -17.70
N LYS A 93 -2.69 -2.67 -18.38
CA LYS A 93 -3.99 -3.27 -18.04
C LYS A 93 -3.93 -4.79 -18.05
N GLY A 94 -4.56 -5.39 -17.05
CA GLY A 94 -4.71 -6.84 -16.92
C GLY A 94 -3.56 -7.52 -16.17
N ILE A 95 -2.68 -6.76 -15.52
CA ILE A 95 -1.82 -7.24 -14.45
C ILE A 95 -2.51 -6.88 -13.13
N SER A 96 -2.89 -7.88 -12.35
CA SER A 96 -3.62 -7.64 -11.10
C SER A 96 -2.71 -7.05 -10.01
N LEU A 97 -3.29 -6.23 -9.12
CA LEU A 97 -2.53 -5.72 -7.97
C LEU A 97 -2.02 -6.84 -7.08
N GLU A 98 -2.77 -7.93 -6.92
CA GLU A 98 -2.33 -9.08 -6.16
C GLU A 98 -1.04 -9.70 -6.72
N GLU A 99 -0.96 -9.81 -8.05
CA GLU A 99 0.24 -10.31 -8.71
C GLU A 99 1.42 -9.38 -8.53
N LYS A 100 1.22 -8.07 -8.67
CA LYS A 100 2.23 -7.04 -8.43
C LYS A 100 2.77 -7.13 -6.99
N ILE A 101 1.90 -7.17 -5.99
CA ILE A 101 2.28 -7.31 -4.57
C ILE A 101 3.04 -8.61 -4.33
N LYS A 102 2.61 -9.73 -4.93
CA LYS A 102 3.32 -11.01 -4.84
C LYS A 102 4.78 -10.88 -5.31
N HIS A 103 5.00 -10.20 -6.44
CA HIS A 103 6.36 -10.01 -6.96
C HIS A 103 7.20 -9.10 -6.07
N VAL A 104 6.62 -8.03 -5.53
CA VAL A 104 7.30 -7.17 -4.54
C VAL A 104 7.69 -7.98 -3.31
N LEU A 105 6.76 -8.73 -2.71
CA LEU A 105 7.05 -9.53 -1.52
C LEU A 105 8.11 -10.61 -1.78
N ALA A 106 8.05 -11.27 -2.93
CA ALA A 106 9.07 -12.27 -3.31
C ALA A 106 10.47 -11.66 -3.45
N LYS A 107 10.56 -10.39 -3.85
CA LYS A 107 11.83 -9.65 -3.96
C LYS A 107 12.32 -9.13 -2.62
N SER A 108 11.42 -8.57 -1.82
CA SER A 108 11.73 -7.82 -0.61
C SER A 108 11.84 -8.70 0.64
N ASP A 109 11.06 -9.78 0.69
CA ASP A 109 11.00 -10.71 1.82
C ASP A 109 10.85 -12.14 1.33
N PRO A 110 11.85 -12.68 0.60
CA PRO A 110 11.76 -14.00 -0.01
C PRO A 110 11.57 -15.13 1.00
N ALA A 111 12.05 -14.97 2.22
CA ALA A 111 11.91 -15.94 3.30
C ALA A 111 10.59 -15.84 4.06
N GLY A 112 9.81 -14.77 3.84
CA GLY A 112 8.53 -14.56 4.53
C GLY A 112 8.66 -14.25 6.02
N ASN A 113 9.83 -13.78 6.48
CA ASN A 113 10.16 -13.63 7.90
C ASN A 113 10.07 -12.18 8.42
N ASP A 114 9.86 -11.20 7.55
CA ASP A 114 9.73 -9.81 7.97
C ASP A 114 8.43 -9.61 8.75
N ARG A 115 8.56 -9.25 10.02
CA ARG A 115 7.43 -9.06 10.94
C ARG A 115 6.56 -7.87 10.54
N ASP A 116 7.16 -6.84 9.96
CA ASP A 116 6.45 -5.62 9.57
C ASP A 116 5.55 -5.90 8.36
N LEU A 117 5.92 -6.86 7.51
CA LEU A 117 5.14 -7.31 6.35
C LEU A 117 4.14 -8.43 6.66
N ARG A 118 4.05 -8.90 7.92
CA ARG A 118 3.16 -10.01 8.30
C ARG A 118 1.70 -9.77 7.93
N GLN A 119 1.18 -8.57 8.17
CA GLN A 119 -0.20 -8.23 7.81
C GLN A 119 -0.39 -8.10 6.30
N VAL A 120 0.61 -7.55 5.62
CA VAL A 120 0.58 -7.40 4.17
C VAL A 120 0.48 -8.76 3.45
N ARG A 121 1.09 -9.81 4.00
CA ARG A 121 0.97 -11.16 3.41
C ARG A 121 -0.46 -11.71 3.39
N GLN A 122 -1.35 -11.14 4.21
CA GLN A 122 -2.78 -11.47 4.21
C GLN A 122 -3.58 -10.72 3.12
N TYR A 123 -2.91 -10.09 2.15
CA TYR A 123 -3.55 -9.31 1.07
C TYR A 123 -4.56 -10.08 0.22
N LYS A 124 -4.51 -11.41 0.23
CA LYS A 124 -5.47 -12.31 -0.43
C LYS A 124 -6.53 -12.88 0.50
N ASP A 125 -6.39 -12.70 1.80
CA ASP A 125 -7.32 -13.25 2.78
C ASP A 125 -8.64 -12.48 2.73
N ALA A 126 -9.71 -13.13 2.27
CA ALA A 126 -11.02 -12.53 2.13
C ALA A 126 -11.62 -12.03 3.47
N GLY A 127 -11.13 -12.54 4.61
CA GLY A 127 -11.50 -12.07 5.92
C GLY A 127 -10.76 -10.80 6.38
N ALA A 128 -9.72 -10.39 5.66
CA ALA A 128 -8.92 -9.23 6.03
C ALA A 128 -9.47 -7.96 5.36
N ILE A 129 -9.82 -6.95 6.16
CA ILE A 129 -10.38 -5.67 5.67
C ILE A 129 -9.44 -4.92 4.71
N HIS A 130 -8.14 -5.21 4.76
CA HIS A 130 -7.11 -4.62 3.90
C HIS A 130 -6.77 -5.50 2.69
N ALA A 131 -7.46 -6.63 2.49
CA ALA A 131 -7.27 -7.45 1.30
C ALA A 131 -7.54 -6.65 0.03
N VAL A 132 -6.84 -7.00 -1.04
CA VAL A 132 -6.97 -6.30 -2.33
C VAL A 132 -8.39 -6.35 -2.86
N ASN A 133 -9.09 -7.48 -2.67
CA ASN A 133 -10.48 -7.64 -3.07
C ASN A 133 -11.42 -6.73 -2.26
N ALA A 134 -11.22 -6.59 -0.93
CA ALA A 134 -12.00 -5.66 -0.13
C ALA A 134 -11.83 -4.20 -0.60
N LEU A 135 -10.60 -3.80 -0.95
CA LEU A 135 -10.34 -2.48 -1.54
C LEU A 135 -11.01 -2.32 -2.92
N HIS A 136 -11.09 -3.40 -3.70
CA HIS A 136 -11.80 -3.40 -4.98
C HIS A 136 -13.31 -3.22 -4.79
N ASP A 137 -13.89 -3.89 -3.81
CA ASP A 137 -15.32 -3.80 -3.50
C ASP A 137 -15.74 -2.40 -3.07
N PHE A 138 -14.90 -1.65 -2.35
CA PHE A 138 -15.19 -0.26 -2.00
C PHE A 138 -15.32 0.66 -3.21
N ILE A 139 -14.70 0.31 -4.34
CA ILE A 139 -14.74 1.11 -5.57
C ILE A 139 -15.87 0.69 -6.49
N HIS A 140 -16.16 -0.61 -6.58
CA HIS A 140 -17.03 -1.18 -7.60
C HIS A 140 -18.37 -1.69 -7.09
N SER A 141 -18.55 -1.86 -5.78
CA SER A 141 -19.79 -2.35 -5.20
C SER A 141 -20.67 -1.21 -4.66
N LEU A 142 -21.87 -1.07 -5.18
CA LEU A 142 -22.87 -0.13 -4.65
C LEU A 142 -23.32 -0.49 -3.22
N LYS A 143 -23.08 -1.72 -2.78
CA LYS A 143 -23.45 -2.20 -1.44
C LYS A 143 -22.35 -1.98 -0.40
N ALA A 144 -21.10 -1.87 -0.83
CA ALA A 144 -19.97 -1.65 0.07
C ALA A 144 -19.92 -0.17 0.48
N LYS A 145 -20.19 0.11 1.76
CA LYS A 145 -20.06 1.45 2.33
C LYS A 145 -18.80 1.48 3.21
N PRO A 146 -17.74 2.18 2.83
CA PRO A 146 -16.55 2.25 3.64
C PRO A 146 -16.83 2.98 4.96
N ASN A 147 -16.46 2.33 6.07
CA ASN A 147 -16.50 2.93 7.39
C ASN A 147 -15.22 3.78 7.59
N PRO A 148 -15.32 5.03 8.04
CA PRO A 148 -14.14 5.90 8.27
C PRO A 148 -13.05 5.25 9.13
N LYS A 149 -13.42 4.50 10.15
CA LYS A 149 -12.47 3.78 11.02
C LYS A 149 -11.75 2.68 10.25
N GLU A 150 -12.50 1.88 9.49
CA GLU A 150 -11.94 0.80 8.65
C GLU A 150 -10.99 1.34 7.59
N VAL A 151 -11.34 2.44 6.92
CA VAL A 151 -10.50 3.07 5.91
C VAL A 151 -9.15 3.51 6.52
N LYS A 152 -9.17 4.12 7.70
CA LYS A 152 -7.95 4.49 8.44
C LYS A 152 -7.14 3.26 8.86
N GLU A 153 -7.82 2.19 9.26
CA GLU A 153 -7.17 0.93 9.63
C GLU A 153 -6.53 0.25 8.41
N VAL A 154 -7.21 0.23 7.27
CA VAL A 154 -6.66 -0.30 6.01
C VAL A 154 -5.36 0.40 5.65
N TRP A 155 -5.34 1.75 5.64
CA TRP A 155 -4.09 2.49 5.40
C TRP A 155 -2.99 2.10 6.39
N ALA A 156 -3.33 2.03 7.68
CA ALA A 156 -2.34 1.70 8.72
C ALA A 156 -1.75 0.28 8.55
N ARG A 157 -2.54 -0.67 8.05
CA ARG A 157 -2.07 -2.03 7.76
C ARG A 157 -1.16 -2.10 6.53
N TRP A 158 -1.39 -1.22 5.54
CA TRP A 158 -0.51 -1.08 4.37
C TRP A 158 0.71 -0.19 4.63
N HIS A 159 0.70 0.61 5.69
CA HIS A 159 1.78 1.57 5.95
C HIS A 159 3.17 0.94 6.05
N PRO A 160 3.41 -0.20 6.73
CA PRO A 160 4.71 -0.87 6.74
C PRO A 160 5.18 -1.29 5.34
N TYR A 161 4.24 -1.67 4.47
CA TYR A 161 4.54 -1.97 3.08
C TYR A 161 5.01 -0.72 2.33
N PHE A 162 4.34 0.41 2.52
CA PHE A 162 4.77 1.67 1.93
C PHE A 162 6.15 2.10 2.44
N GLU A 163 6.41 2.00 3.76
CA GLU A 163 7.74 2.25 4.31
C GLU A 163 8.80 1.38 3.63
N HIS A 164 8.48 0.12 3.39
CA HIS A 164 9.37 -0.83 2.71
C HIS A 164 9.61 -0.46 1.24
N LEU A 165 8.55 -0.10 0.49
CA LEU A 165 8.64 0.35 -0.89
C LEU A 165 9.58 1.55 -1.03
N PHE A 166 9.36 2.59 -0.24
CA PHE A 166 10.09 3.85 -0.34
C PHE A 166 11.48 3.82 0.34
N ALA A 167 11.76 2.85 1.20
CA ALA A 167 13.11 2.62 1.73
C ALA A 167 14.01 1.89 0.72
N ALA A 168 13.45 1.20 -0.26
CA ALA A 168 14.16 0.47 -1.30
C ALA A 168 14.53 1.36 -2.52
N LEU A 169 13.97 2.57 -2.60
CA LEU A 169 14.21 3.59 -3.64
C LEU A 169 15.14 4.71 -3.14
#